data_578632b9b5853e8adca83e0ea68d1ff9
#
_entry.id   578632b9b5853e8adca83e0ea68d1ff9
#
_cell.length_a   1.000
_cell.length_b   1.000
_cell.length_c   1.000
_cell.angle_alpha   90.00
_cell.angle_beta   90.00
_cell.angle_gamma   90.00
#
_symmetry.space_group_name_H-M   'P 1'
#
loop_
_entity.id
_entity.type
_entity.pdbx_description
1 polymer ?
#
loop_
_entity_poly.entity_id
_entity_poly.type
_entity_poly.pdbx_seq_one_letter_code
_entity_poly.pdbx_strand_id
1 'polypeptide(L)'
;ALALNWLLRPLRKLVAATDRFGRTQEITPLRTDSGPVEVREAASAFNRMFSSIQRSFEERERFLTSFSHDLRTPLTRLRLRLEQVAQDDLREKLCADVDDLTDTLNRTITFLRSARSIEDVRRPIAVMPLLEALVEDRQGIGEQVTLNGNTAAVLLSWNRLRSAFENVVDNALRYGDCADIEVHHERDSEGREWLYIDFRDNGPGIPEEKLEFVLEPYVRLETSRNR
;
A
#
# COMPACT_ATOMS: atom_id res chain seq x y z
N ALA A 1 17.14 23.34 -39.21
CA ALA A 1 16.42 22.19 -38.61
C ALA A 1 17.31 21.45 -37.56
N LEU A 2 18.59 21.15 -37.85
CA LEU A 2 19.48 20.40 -36.94
C LEU A 2 19.82 21.18 -35.65
N ALA A 3 20.12 22.48 -35.74
CA ALA A 3 20.45 23.31 -34.57
C ALA A 3 19.25 23.47 -33.60
N LEU A 4 18.02 23.61 -34.14
CA LEU A 4 16.81 23.72 -33.33
C LEU A 4 16.52 22.40 -32.60
N ASN A 5 16.72 21.27 -33.27
CA ASN A 5 16.52 19.95 -32.67
C ASN A 5 17.54 19.66 -31.55
N TRP A 6 18.77 20.13 -31.67
CA TRP A 6 19.79 20.05 -30.64
C TRP A 6 19.43 20.89 -29.40
N LEU A 7 18.89 22.09 -29.62
CA LEU A 7 18.44 23.00 -28.55
C LEU A 7 17.20 22.45 -27.79
N LEU A 8 16.26 21.83 -28.51
CA LEU A 8 15.00 21.34 -27.93
C LEU A 8 15.13 19.96 -27.24
N ARG A 9 16.16 19.20 -27.57
CA ARG A 9 16.37 17.86 -27.01
C ARG A 9 16.46 17.82 -25.48
N PRO A 10 17.20 18.74 -24.79
CA PRO A 10 17.22 18.78 -23.33
C PRO A 10 15.88 19.17 -22.71
N LEU A 11 15.15 20.12 -23.32
CA LEU A 11 13.82 20.50 -22.87
C LEU A 11 12.83 19.34 -22.93
N ARG A 12 12.88 18.54 -24.00
CA ARG A 12 12.05 17.31 -24.09
C ARG A 12 12.41 16.30 -23.01
N LYS A 13 13.68 16.17 -22.62
CA LYS A 13 14.10 15.31 -21.52
C LYS A 13 13.58 15.81 -20.18
N LEU A 14 13.56 17.13 -19.98
CA LEU A 14 13.01 17.76 -18.77
C LEU A 14 11.50 17.49 -18.66
N VAL A 15 10.76 17.72 -19.73
CA VAL A 15 9.33 17.40 -19.79
C VAL A 15 9.07 15.90 -19.54
N ALA A 16 9.83 15.02 -20.20
CA ALA A 16 9.70 13.58 -20.01
C ALA A 16 10.04 13.13 -18.58
N ALA A 17 11.01 13.78 -17.92
CA ALA A 17 11.34 13.50 -16.52
C ALA A 17 10.22 13.97 -15.57
N THR A 18 9.62 15.14 -15.86
CA THR A 18 8.47 15.65 -15.08
C THR A 18 7.24 14.76 -15.23
N ASP A 19 6.92 14.36 -16.47
CA ASP A 19 5.80 13.45 -16.74
C ASP A 19 5.99 12.07 -16.11
N ARG A 20 7.23 11.55 -16.15
CA ARG A 20 7.58 10.29 -15.50
C ARG A 20 7.40 10.41 -14.00
N PHE A 21 7.93 11.48 -13.39
CA PHE A 21 7.74 11.71 -11.97
C PHE A 21 6.26 11.81 -11.59
N GLY A 22 5.43 12.50 -12.38
CA GLY A 22 4.00 12.58 -12.13
C GLY A 22 3.28 11.23 -12.18
N ARG A 23 3.78 10.28 -12.99
CA ARG A 23 3.15 8.96 -13.15
C ARG A 23 3.73 7.89 -12.22
N THR A 24 5.05 7.85 -12.06
CA THR A 24 5.75 6.77 -11.36
C THR A 24 6.42 7.21 -10.08
N GLN A 25 6.48 8.53 -9.83
CA GLN A 25 7.24 9.15 -8.74
C GLN A 25 8.74 8.79 -8.75
N GLU A 26 9.24 8.19 -9.86
CA GLU A 26 10.65 7.90 -10.03
C GLU A 26 11.44 9.16 -10.36
N ILE A 27 12.52 9.38 -9.62
CA ILE A 27 13.42 10.50 -9.81
C ILE A 27 14.63 10.03 -10.61
N THR A 28 14.72 10.50 -11.87
CA THR A 28 15.92 10.32 -12.67
C THR A 28 16.63 11.66 -12.75
N PRO A 29 17.82 11.83 -12.15
CA PRO A 29 18.56 13.08 -12.21
C PRO A 29 18.85 13.48 -13.66
N LEU A 30 18.63 14.74 -13.96
CA LEU A 30 18.95 15.31 -15.27
C LEU A 30 20.44 15.64 -15.35
N ARG A 31 21.03 15.43 -16.53
CA ARG A 31 22.43 15.81 -16.77
C ARG A 31 22.57 17.34 -16.77
N THR A 32 23.53 17.82 -16.02
CA THR A 32 23.84 19.26 -15.86
C THR A 32 25.10 19.68 -16.60
N ASP A 33 25.73 18.75 -17.32
CA ASP A 33 27.03 18.93 -18.01
C ASP A 33 26.90 19.16 -19.52
N SER A 34 25.69 19.19 -20.07
CA SER A 34 25.48 19.26 -21.52
C SER A 34 24.38 20.25 -21.91
N GLY A 35 24.62 20.98 -22.98
CA GLY A 35 23.71 21.96 -23.56
C GLY A 35 24.03 23.43 -23.20
N PRO A 36 23.21 24.38 -23.63
CA PRO A 36 23.29 25.79 -23.28
C PRO A 36 23.29 26.05 -21.78
N VAL A 37 23.82 27.19 -21.35
CA VAL A 37 23.91 27.54 -19.92
C VAL A 37 22.54 27.54 -19.26
N GLU A 38 21.52 28.09 -19.92
CA GLU A 38 20.14 28.20 -19.44
C GLU A 38 19.53 26.82 -19.18
N VAL A 39 19.85 25.85 -20.05
CA VAL A 39 19.36 24.46 -19.92
C VAL A 39 20.07 23.78 -18.77
N ARG A 40 21.36 23.99 -18.56
CA ARG A 40 22.11 23.42 -17.44
C ARG A 40 21.62 23.98 -16.10
N GLU A 41 21.34 25.28 -16.07
CA GLU A 41 20.79 25.94 -14.88
C GLU A 41 19.38 25.40 -14.55
N ALA A 42 18.53 25.26 -15.57
CA ALA A 42 17.21 24.69 -15.41
C ALA A 42 17.28 23.23 -14.91
N ALA A 43 18.18 22.40 -15.48
CA ALA A 43 18.39 21.03 -15.03
C ALA A 43 18.90 20.97 -13.58
N SER A 44 19.80 21.88 -13.19
CA SER A 44 20.30 21.98 -11.84
C SER A 44 19.22 22.42 -10.85
N ALA A 45 18.40 23.40 -11.21
CA ALA A 45 17.26 23.83 -10.40
C ALA A 45 16.24 22.71 -10.21
N PHE A 46 15.95 21.96 -11.28
CA PHE A 46 15.08 20.82 -11.26
C PHE A 46 15.61 19.72 -10.33
N ASN A 47 16.89 19.34 -10.45
CA ASN A 47 17.51 18.36 -9.57
C ASN A 47 17.48 18.78 -8.10
N ARG A 48 17.72 20.07 -7.79
CA ARG A 48 17.59 20.60 -6.42
C ARG A 48 16.16 20.49 -5.89
N MET A 49 15.18 20.84 -6.70
CA MET A 49 13.77 20.70 -6.33
C MET A 49 13.41 19.24 -6.02
N PHE A 50 13.83 18.31 -6.88
CA PHE A 50 13.59 16.87 -6.64
C PHE A 50 14.28 16.37 -5.38
N SER A 51 15.54 16.73 -5.16
CA SER A 51 16.25 16.36 -3.92
C SER A 51 15.56 16.91 -2.67
N SER A 52 14.96 18.10 -2.76
CA SER A 52 14.17 18.67 -1.65
C SER A 52 12.88 17.89 -1.41
N ILE A 53 12.16 17.53 -2.48
CA ILE A 53 10.94 16.73 -2.40
C ILE A 53 11.26 15.34 -1.82
N GLN A 54 12.31 14.69 -2.30
CA GLN A 54 12.74 13.39 -1.80
C GLN A 54 13.08 13.45 -0.31
N ARG A 55 13.85 14.44 0.11
CA ARG A 55 14.19 14.65 1.53
C ARG A 55 12.94 14.86 2.39
N SER A 56 11.99 15.66 1.92
CA SER A 56 10.72 15.86 2.63
C SER A 56 9.93 14.55 2.79
N PHE A 57 10.00 13.66 1.79
CA PHE A 57 9.38 12.34 1.88
C PHE A 57 10.08 11.43 2.89
N GLU A 58 11.43 11.39 2.88
CA GLU A 58 12.22 10.60 3.83
C GLU A 58 12.03 11.09 5.27
N GLU A 59 11.96 12.40 5.49
CA GLU A 59 11.68 12.98 6.80
C GLU A 59 10.30 12.60 7.31
N ARG A 60 9.29 12.64 6.44
CA ARG A 60 7.94 12.24 6.78
C ARG A 60 7.84 10.74 7.10
N GLU A 61 8.52 9.89 6.36
CA GLU A 61 8.55 8.45 6.62
C GLU A 61 9.22 8.13 7.96
N ARG A 62 10.34 8.77 8.24
CA ARG A 62 11.02 8.66 9.54
C ARG A 62 10.10 9.13 10.68
N PHE A 63 9.43 10.25 10.49
CA PHE A 63 8.45 10.75 11.47
C PHE A 63 7.33 9.74 11.73
N LEU A 64 6.71 9.20 10.67
CA LEU A 64 5.64 8.21 10.80
C LEU A 64 6.11 6.92 11.49
N THR A 65 7.35 6.51 11.24
CA THR A 65 7.94 5.33 11.87
C THR A 65 8.17 5.56 13.36
N SER A 66 8.77 6.68 13.73
CA SER A 66 8.98 7.08 15.13
C SER A 66 7.66 7.24 15.87
N PHE A 67 6.72 7.97 15.28
CA PHE A 67 5.39 8.22 15.85
C PHE A 67 4.61 6.92 16.09
N SER A 68 4.72 5.96 15.16
CA SER A 68 4.11 4.63 15.33
C SER A 68 4.64 3.91 16.55
N HIS A 69 5.96 3.91 16.72
CA HIS A 69 6.63 3.27 17.86
C HIS A 69 6.22 3.96 19.18
N ASP A 70 6.21 5.29 19.16
CA ASP A 70 5.94 6.08 20.36
C ASP A 70 4.48 5.99 20.83
N LEU A 71 3.54 5.72 19.90
CA LEU A 71 2.14 5.45 20.24
C LEU A 71 1.89 3.99 20.63
N ARG A 72 2.60 3.03 20.05
CA ARG A 72 2.43 1.61 20.42
C ARG A 72 2.82 1.34 21.86
N THR A 73 3.86 1.98 22.36
CA THR A 73 4.33 1.81 23.74
C THR A 73 3.29 2.18 24.80
N PRO A 74 2.63 3.36 24.77
CA PRO A 74 1.57 3.69 25.73
C PRO A 74 0.33 2.83 25.57
N LEU A 75 -0.06 2.44 24.34
CA LEU A 75 -1.19 1.53 24.11
C LEU A 75 -0.94 0.15 24.73
N THR A 76 0.22 -0.44 24.53
CA THR A 76 0.61 -1.70 25.17
C THR A 76 0.59 -1.59 26.68
N ARG A 77 1.10 -0.49 27.25
CA ARG A 77 1.08 -0.24 28.69
C ARG A 77 -0.35 -0.08 29.23
N LEU A 78 -1.22 0.57 28.44
CA LEU A 78 -2.62 0.74 28.80
C LEU A 78 -3.32 -0.62 28.83
N ARG A 79 -3.12 -1.46 27.82
CA ARG A 79 -3.62 -2.83 27.77
C ARG A 79 -3.21 -3.65 28.99
N LEU A 80 -1.90 -3.66 29.33
CA LEU A 80 -1.39 -4.39 30.51
C LEU A 80 -2.01 -3.88 31.83
N ARG A 81 -2.35 -2.59 31.93
CA ARG A 81 -3.04 -2.06 33.12
C ARG A 81 -4.50 -2.48 33.16
N LEU A 82 -5.16 -2.57 32.01
CA LEU A 82 -6.55 -3.01 31.93
C LEU A 82 -6.72 -4.49 32.32
N GLU A 83 -5.72 -5.33 32.12
CA GLU A 83 -5.70 -6.71 32.60
C GLU A 83 -5.81 -6.83 34.12
N GLN A 84 -5.47 -5.76 34.87
CA GLN A 84 -5.56 -5.70 36.32
C GLN A 84 -6.93 -5.20 36.85
N VAL A 85 -7.86 -4.85 35.93
CA VAL A 85 -9.21 -4.44 36.30
C VAL A 85 -9.99 -5.65 36.78
N ALA A 86 -10.50 -5.59 37.98
CA ALA A 86 -11.20 -6.72 38.62
C ALA A 86 -12.62 -6.99 38.06
N GLN A 87 -13.21 -6.01 37.36
CA GLN A 87 -14.53 -6.13 36.79
C GLN A 87 -14.46 -6.64 35.35
N ASP A 88 -14.77 -7.92 35.14
CA ASP A 88 -14.58 -8.60 33.85
C ASP A 88 -15.27 -7.93 32.67
N ASP A 89 -16.56 -7.59 32.79
CA ASP A 89 -17.32 -6.92 31.71
C ASP A 89 -16.73 -5.55 31.31
N LEU A 90 -16.25 -4.77 32.28
CA LEU A 90 -15.62 -3.48 32.02
C LEU A 90 -14.22 -3.69 31.40
N ARG A 91 -13.47 -4.69 31.88
CA ARG A 91 -12.16 -5.03 31.34
C ARG A 91 -12.24 -5.43 29.85
N GLU A 92 -13.17 -6.31 29.51
CA GLU A 92 -13.38 -6.74 28.13
C GLU A 92 -13.69 -5.56 27.20
N LYS A 93 -14.60 -4.68 27.58
CA LYS A 93 -14.95 -3.49 26.80
C LYS A 93 -13.75 -2.55 26.61
N LEU A 94 -13.01 -2.28 27.68
CA LEU A 94 -11.85 -1.39 27.61
C LEU A 94 -10.68 -2.00 26.82
N CYS A 95 -10.46 -3.31 26.91
CA CYS A 95 -9.48 -4.00 26.07
C CYS A 95 -9.87 -3.94 24.60
N ALA A 96 -11.14 -4.18 24.26
CA ALA A 96 -11.64 -4.04 22.90
C ALA A 96 -11.44 -2.62 22.34
N ASP A 97 -11.70 -1.59 23.15
CA ASP A 97 -11.47 -0.19 22.74
C ASP A 97 -9.98 0.09 22.45
N VAL A 98 -9.05 -0.44 23.27
CA VAL A 98 -7.61 -0.29 23.06
C VAL A 98 -7.14 -1.06 21.82
N ASP A 99 -7.69 -2.25 21.56
CA ASP A 99 -7.39 -3.03 20.38
C ASP A 99 -7.89 -2.31 19.11
N ASP A 100 -9.09 -1.75 19.12
CA ASP A 100 -9.64 -0.93 18.03
C ASP A 100 -8.80 0.33 17.76
N LEU A 101 -8.30 0.99 18.79
CA LEU A 101 -7.38 2.12 18.65
C LEU A 101 -6.05 1.71 18.03
N THR A 102 -5.52 0.57 18.45
CA THR A 102 -4.27 0.00 17.94
C THR A 102 -4.40 -0.36 16.45
N ASP A 103 -5.50 -0.98 16.08
CA ASP A 103 -5.82 -1.32 14.71
C ASP A 103 -5.98 -0.06 13.83
N THR A 104 -6.71 0.92 14.32
CA THR A 104 -6.91 2.19 13.60
C THR A 104 -5.58 2.91 13.38
N LEU A 105 -4.70 2.93 14.37
CA LEU A 105 -3.37 3.49 14.27
C LEU A 105 -2.53 2.75 13.22
N ASN A 106 -2.48 1.42 13.29
CA ASN A 106 -1.70 0.60 12.37
C ASN A 106 -2.17 0.78 10.91
N ARG A 107 -3.49 0.80 10.68
CA ARG A 107 -4.07 1.07 9.34
C ARG A 107 -3.72 2.45 8.83
N THR A 108 -3.83 3.48 9.68
CA THR A 108 -3.49 4.86 9.32
C THR A 108 -2.03 4.97 8.89
N ILE A 109 -1.13 4.34 9.65
CA ILE A 109 0.31 4.35 9.35
C ILE A 109 0.61 3.60 8.05
N THR A 110 -0.01 2.43 7.86
CA THR A 110 0.14 1.63 6.63
C THR A 110 -0.37 2.41 5.42
N PHE A 111 -1.52 3.07 5.53
CA PHE A 111 -2.05 3.93 4.48
C PHE A 111 -1.09 5.07 4.14
N LEU A 112 -0.58 5.79 5.14
CA LEU A 112 0.35 6.90 4.93
C LEU A 112 1.68 6.47 4.32
N ARG A 113 2.13 5.23 4.59
CA ARG A 113 3.32 4.62 3.96
C ARG A 113 3.02 4.16 2.53
N SER A 114 1.92 3.47 2.30
CA SER A 114 1.57 2.91 0.98
C SER A 114 1.31 3.99 -0.06
N ALA A 115 0.75 5.12 0.33
CA ALA A 115 0.49 6.25 -0.57
C ALA A 115 1.75 6.83 -1.24
N ARG A 116 2.99 6.42 -0.84
CA ARG A 116 4.23 7.09 -1.21
C ARG A 116 5.49 6.25 -1.33
N SER A 117 5.40 4.97 -1.59
CA SER A 117 6.61 4.17 -1.90
C SER A 117 7.26 4.65 -3.19
N ILE A 118 8.21 5.60 -3.06
CA ILE A 118 9.05 6.09 -4.17
C ILE A 118 9.97 4.97 -4.68
N GLU A 119 10.29 3.99 -3.84
CA GLU A 119 11.12 2.81 -4.18
C GLU A 119 10.32 1.63 -4.73
N ASP A 120 9.20 1.89 -5.39
CA ASP A 120 8.39 0.84 -5.98
C ASP A 120 9.02 0.33 -7.29
N VAL A 121 10.23 -0.20 -7.17
CA VAL A 121 10.92 -0.86 -8.27
C VAL A 121 10.09 -2.09 -8.64
N ARG A 122 9.44 -2.01 -9.80
CA ARG A 122 8.75 -3.16 -10.38
C ARG A 122 9.79 -4.25 -10.64
N ARG A 123 9.67 -5.34 -9.91
CA ARG A 123 10.51 -6.53 -10.07
C ARG A 123 9.63 -7.71 -10.47
N PRO A 124 10.18 -8.71 -11.17
CA PRO A 124 9.47 -9.98 -11.31
C PRO A 124 9.20 -10.54 -9.93
N ILE A 125 7.93 -10.72 -9.60
CA ILE A 125 7.49 -11.26 -8.32
C ILE A 125 6.76 -12.56 -8.59
N ALA A 126 7.16 -13.61 -7.90
CA ALA A 126 6.39 -14.83 -7.81
C ALA A 126 5.23 -14.57 -6.83
N VAL A 127 4.02 -14.42 -7.35
CA VAL A 127 2.83 -14.09 -6.55
C VAL A 127 2.40 -15.29 -5.70
N MET A 128 2.52 -16.51 -6.22
CA MET A 128 2.11 -17.72 -5.49
C MET A 128 2.81 -17.88 -4.14
N PRO A 129 4.16 -17.83 -4.02
CA PRO A 129 4.82 -17.91 -2.71
C PRO A 129 4.38 -16.83 -1.72
N LEU A 130 3.99 -15.65 -2.21
CA LEU A 130 3.46 -14.59 -1.36
C LEU A 130 2.09 -14.96 -0.79
N LEU A 131 1.19 -15.48 -1.63
CA LEU A 131 -0.14 -15.92 -1.23
C LEU A 131 -0.06 -17.17 -0.35
N GLU A 132 0.80 -18.14 -0.68
CA GLU A 132 1.05 -19.34 0.12
C GLU A 132 1.51 -18.98 1.53
N ALA A 133 2.51 -18.09 1.67
CA ALA A 133 2.98 -17.64 2.98
C ALA A 133 1.86 -16.92 3.77
N LEU A 134 1.05 -16.08 3.11
CA LEU A 134 -0.09 -15.42 3.75
C LEU A 134 -1.12 -16.43 4.27
N VAL A 135 -1.44 -17.44 3.46
CA VAL A 135 -2.39 -18.50 3.84
C VAL A 135 -1.85 -19.35 4.97
N GLU A 136 -0.58 -19.76 4.92
CA GLU A 136 0.07 -20.53 6.00
C GLU A 136 0.05 -19.77 7.33
N ASP A 137 0.38 -18.47 7.30
CA ASP A 137 0.35 -17.60 8.49
C ASP A 137 -1.05 -17.57 9.12
N ARG A 138 -2.11 -17.46 8.30
CA ARG A 138 -3.50 -17.42 8.77
C ARG A 138 -4.02 -18.77 9.26
N GLN A 139 -3.74 -19.84 8.53
CA GLN A 139 -4.08 -21.20 8.95
C GLN A 139 -3.38 -21.59 10.25
N GLY A 140 -2.14 -21.12 10.46
CA GLY A 140 -1.37 -21.35 11.69
C GLY A 140 -2.03 -20.83 12.97
N ILE A 141 -2.89 -19.82 12.87
CA ILE A 141 -3.69 -19.28 13.99
C ILE A 141 -5.13 -19.76 13.98
N GLY A 142 -5.48 -20.73 13.11
CA GLY A 142 -6.80 -21.38 13.09
C GLY A 142 -7.83 -20.67 12.20
N GLU A 143 -7.45 -19.70 11.39
CA GLU A 143 -8.34 -19.01 10.46
C GLU A 143 -8.60 -19.86 9.20
N GLN A 144 -9.81 -19.75 8.64
CA GLN A 144 -10.22 -20.51 7.46
C GLN A 144 -9.87 -19.76 6.19
N VAL A 145 -8.69 -20.01 5.65
CA VAL A 145 -8.23 -19.42 4.37
C VAL A 145 -7.84 -20.54 3.42
N THR A 146 -8.32 -20.49 2.18
CA THR A 146 -7.92 -21.43 1.11
C THR A 146 -7.28 -20.71 -0.05
N LEU A 147 -6.41 -21.42 -0.78
CA LEU A 147 -5.74 -20.91 -1.98
C LEU A 147 -5.80 -21.95 -3.09
N ASN A 148 -6.34 -21.56 -4.24
CA ASN A 148 -6.44 -22.39 -5.42
C ASN A 148 -5.86 -21.66 -6.65
N GLY A 149 -5.37 -22.44 -7.60
CA GLY A 149 -4.80 -21.90 -8.85
C GLY A 149 -3.29 -21.84 -8.86
N ASN A 150 -2.75 -21.23 -9.91
CA ASN A 150 -1.31 -21.07 -10.11
C ASN A 150 -1.02 -19.90 -11.04
N THR A 151 0.16 -19.30 -10.91
CA THR A 151 0.60 -18.21 -11.78
C THR A 151 2.11 -18.20 -11.95
N ALA A 152 2.56 -17.65 -13.10
CA ALA A 152 3.96 -17.30 -13.31
C ALA A 152 4.32 -15.99 -12.58
N ALA A 153 5.61 -15.64 -12.55
CA ALA A 153 6.06 -14.38 -12.00
C ALA A 153 5.53 -13.19 -12.82
N VAL A 154 5.07 -12.16 -12.15
CA VAL A 154 4.58 -10.91 -12.74
C VAL A 154 5.41 -9.72 -12.28
N LEU A 155 5.48 -8.67 -13.12
CA LEU A 155 6.24 -7.44 -12.83
C LEU A 155 5.39 -6.50 -11.97
N LEU A 156 5.57 -6.57 -10.68
CA LEU A 156 4.80 -5.78 -9.71
C LEU A 156 5.68 -5.26 -8.57
N SER A 157 5.08 -4.46 -7.70
CA SER A 157 5.69 -4.00 -6.47
C SER A 157 5.33 -4.93 -5.32
N TRP A 158 6.35 -5.54 -4.71
CA TRP A 158 6.20 -6.47 -3.60
C TRP A 158 5.44 -5.90 -2.40
N ASN A 159 5.87 -4.73 -1.93
CA ASN A 159 5.31 -4.15 -0.70
C ASN A 159 3.84 -3.77 -0.84
N ARG A 160 3.45 -3.26 -2.01
CA ARG A 160 2.05 -2.89 -2.28
C ARG A 160 1.15 -4.10 -2.42
N LEU A 161 1.62 -5.13 -3.10
CA LEU A 161 0.86 -6.38 -3.25
C LEU A 161 0.62 -7.06 -1.92
N ARG A 162 1.68 -7.24 -1.14
CA ARG A 162 1.56 -7.87 0.17
C ARG A 162 0.55 -7.13 1.04
N SER A 163 0.68 -5.81 1.17
CA SER A 163 -0.25 -5.01 1.95
C SER A 163 -1.68 -5.05 1.42
N ALA A 164 -1.86 -5.07 0.09
CA ALA A 164 -3.19 -5.20 -0.50
C ALA A 164 -3.83 -6.55 -0.18
N PHE A 165 -3.08 -7.65 -0.32
CA PHE A 165 -3.59 -8.99 -0.03
C PHE A 165 -3.90 -9.18 1.46
N GLU A 166 -3.00 -8.73 2.36
CA GLU A 166 -3.24 -8.73 3.81
C GLU A 166 -4.54 -7.97 4.14
N ASN A 167 -4.73 -6.78 3.59
CA ASN A 167 -5.94 -5.98 3.83
C ASN A 167 -7.23 -6.66 3.35
N VAL A 168 -7.19 -7.31 2.18
CA VAL A 168 -8.37 -7.99 1.63
C VAL A 168 -8.69 -9.24 2.45
N VAL A 169 -7.69 -10.05 2.79
CA VAL A 169 -7.87 -11.24 3.64
C VAL A 169 -8.35 -10.87 5.04
N ASP A 170 -7.77 -9.81 5.65
CA ASP A 170 -8.23 -9.31 6.95
C ASP A 170 -9.69 -8.85 6.90
N ASN A 171 -10.11 -8.22 5.82
CA ASN A 171 -11.51 -7.84 5.64
C ASN A 171 -12.41 -9.07 5.48
N ALA A 172 -12.03 -10.05 4.66
CA ALA A 172 -12.76 -11.28 4.47
C ALA A 172 -12.98 -12.03 5.80
N LEU A 173 -11.94 -12.19 6.61
CA LEU A 173 -12.01 -12.85 7.92
C LEU A 173 -12.72 -12.03 9.00
N ARG A 174 -12.70 -10.70 8.88
CA ARG A 174 -13.36 -9.80 9.84
C ARG A 174 -14.86 -9.71 9.64
N TYR A 175 -15.33 -9.73 8.40
CA TYR A 175 -16.74 -9.56 8.05
C TYR A 175 -17.41 -10.88 7.64
N GLY A 176 -16.61 -11.90 7.31
CA GLY A 176 -16.98 -13.28 7.10
C GLY A 176 -16.24 -14.20 8.06
N ASP A 177 -16.41 -15.52 7.87
CA ASP A 177 -15.74 -16.54 8.66
C ASP A 177 -14.63 -17.25 7.87
N CYS A 178 -14.53 -17.01 6.56
CA CYS A 178 -13.55 -17.61 5.66
C CYS A 178 -13.10 -16.66 4.56
N ALA A 179 -11.95 -16.97 3.95
CA ALA A 179 -11.44 -16.31 2.76
C ALA A 179 -10.98 -17.35 1.74
N ASP A 180 -11.62 -17.40 0.58
CA ASP A 180 -11.24 -18.27 -0.53
C ASP A 180 -10.52 -17.46 -1.60
N ILE A 181 -9.26 -17.81 -1.88
CA ILE A 181 -8.41 -17.12 -2.85
C ILE A 181 -8.30 -18.00 -4.09
N GLU A 182 -8.67 -17.45 -5.24
CA GLU A 182 -8.58 -18.13 -6.54
C GLU A 182 -7.68 -17.34 -7.49
N VAL A 183 -6.67 -17.99 -8.06
CA VAL A 183 -5.70 -17.38 -8.97
C VAL A 183 -5.83 -17.99 -10.36
N HIS A 184 -6.12 -17.16 -11.35
CA HIS A 184 -6.27 -17.61 -12.75
C HIS A 184 -5.78 -16.57 -13.76
N HIS A 185 -5.58 -17.00 -15.00
CA HIS A 185 -5.18 -16.16 -16.10
C HIS A 185 -6.27 -16.10 -17.16
N GLU A 186 -6.48 -14.89 -17.70
CA GLU A 186 -7.34 -14.68 -18.85
C GLU A 186 -6.61 -13.90 -19.94
N ARG A 187 -6.98 -14.17 -21.19
CA ARG A 187 -6.53 -13.38 -22.34
C ARG A 187 -7.69 -12.50 -22.83
N ASP A 188 -7.41 -11.21 -22.97
CA ASP A 188 -8.38 -10.31 -23.59
C ASP A 188 -8.43 -10.46 -25.11
N SER A 189 -9.38 -9.77 -25.75
CA SER A 189 -9.58 -9.77 -27.21
C SER A 189 -8.36 -9.22 -28.00
N GLU A 190 -7.44 -8.51 -27.34
CA GLU A 190 -6.22 -7.98 -27.92
C GLU A 190 -5.00 -8.90 -27.67
N GLY A 191 -5.23 -10.08 -27.06
CA GLY A 191 -4.19 -11.09 -26.78
C GLY A 191 -3.31 -10.76 -25.58
N ARG A 192 -3.65 -9.77 -24.77
CA ARG A 192 -2.94 -9.44 -23.51
C ARG A 192 -3.35 -10.43 -22.44
N GLU A 193 -2.36 -10.91 -21.69
CA GLU A 193 -2.58 -11.79 -20.54
C GLU A 193 -2.84 -10.96 -19.28
N TRP A 194 -3.93 -11.27 -18.59
CA TRP A 194 -4.31 -10.70 -17.31
C TRP A 194 -4.22 -11.76 -16.23
N LEU A 195 -3.66 -11.39 -15.10
CA LEU A 195 -3.69 -12.19 -13.88
C LEU A 195 -4.84 -11.71 -13.02
N TYR A 196 -5.76 -12.61 -12.70
CA TYR A 196 -6.85 -12.41 -11.78
C TYR A 196 -6.55 -13.11 -10.46
N ILE A 197 -6.80 -12.41 -9.36
CA ILE A 197 -6.71 -12.94 -8.01
C ILE A 197 -8.01 -12.56 -7.33
N ASP A 198 -8.90 -13.52 -7.22
CA ASP A 198 -10.22 -13.35 -6.63
C ASP A 198 -10.18 -13.71 -5.15
N PHE A 199 -10.69 -12.83 -4.31
CA PHE A 199 -10.86 -13.06 -2.88
C PHE A 199 -12.36 -13.15 -2.62
N ARG A 200 -12.83 -14.27 -2.10
CA ARG A 200 -14.24 -14.50 -1.78
C ARG A 200 -14.40 -14.73 -0.29
N ASP A 201 -15.39 -14.10 0.30
CA ASP A 201 -15.80 -14.28 1.68
C ASP A 201 -17.29 -14.66 1.74
N ASN A 202 -17.74 -15.12 2.92
CA ASN A 202 -19.13 -15.43 3.21
C ASN A 202 -19.80 -14.33 4.06
N GLY A 203 -19.25 -13.13 4.09
CA GLY A 203 -19.76 -12.00 4.82
C GLY A 203 -21.06 -11.42 4.24
N PRO A 204 -21.61 -10.38 4.88
CA PRO A 204 -22.90 -9.78 4.49
C PRO A 204 -22.85 -9.02 3.14
N GLY A 205 -21.66 -8.88 2.55
CA GLY A 205 -21.46 -8.12 1.33
C GLY A 205 -21.56 -6.60 1.54
N ILE A 206 -21.30 -5.86 0.47
CA ILE A 206 -21.36 -4.40 0.44
C ILE A 206 -22.48 -3.99 -0.50
N PRO A 207 -23.45 -3.15 -0.07
CA PRO A 207 -24.48 -2.64 -0.95
C PRO A 207 -23.87 -1.90 -2.16
N GLU A 208 -24.43 -2.11 -3.35
CA GLU A 208 -23.91 -1.59 -4.61
C GLU A 208 -23.71 -0.06 -4.58
N GLU A 209 -24.63 0.65 -3.94
CA GLU A 209 -24.59 2.11 -3.74
C GLU A 209 -23.39 2.59 -2.91
N LYS A 210 -22.75 1.70 -2.15
CA LYS A 210 -21.64 2.01 -1.24
C LYS A 210 -20.29 1.50 -1.73
N LEU A 211 -20.23 0.79 -2.86
CA LEU A 211 -18.99 0.20 -3.39
C LEU A 211 -17.90 1.25 -3.66
N GLU A 212 -18.23 2.37 -4.26
CA GLU A 212 -17.27 3.47 -4.47
C GLU A 212 -16.85 4.12 -3.16
N PHE A 213 -17.81 4.28 -2.23
CA PHE A 213 -17.57 4.94 -0.97
C PHE A 213 -16.65 4.16 -0.04
N VAL A 214 -16.71 2.81 -0.03
CA VAL A 214 -15.83 1.99 0.82
C VAL A 214 -14.38 1.95 0.35
N LEU A 215 -14.09 2.40 -0.87
CA LEU A 215 -12.74 2.56 -1.38
C LEU A 215 -12.07 3.86 -0.90
N GLU A 216 -12.84 4.79 -0.34
CA GLU A 216 -12.26 6.00 0.23
C GLU A 216 -11.52 5.69 1.54
N PRO A 217 -10.39 6.37 1.80
CA PRO A 217 -9.64 6.19 3.03
C PRO A 217 -10.50 6.52 4.27
N TYR A 218 -10.37 5.71 5.32
CA TYR A 218 -11.04 5.90 6.61
C TYR A 218 -12.55 5.66 6.63
N VAL A 219 -13.15 5.26 5.54
CA VAL A 219 -14.56 4.91 5.48
C VAL A 219 -14.81 3.56 6.13
N ARG A 220 -15.84 3.49 6.97
CA ARG A 220 -16.38 2.26 7.58
C ARG A 220 -17.89 2.25 7.37
N LEU A 221 -18.43 1.12 6.95
CA LEU A 221 -19.87 0.90 6.98
C LEU A 221 -20.25 0.60 8.44
N GLU A 222 -21.14 1.38 9.05
CA GLU A 222 -21.50 1.35 10.49
C GLU A 222 -22.05 0.01 11.03
N THR A 223 -22.12 -1.03 10.23
CA THR A 223 -22.70 -2.34 10.57
C THR A 223 -21.86 -3.16 11.55
N SER A 224 -20.69 -2.73 12.00
CA SER A 224 -19.79 -3.54 12.85
C SER A 224 -19.75 -3.13 14.33
N ARG A 225 -20.65 -2.28 14.82
CA ARG A 225 -20.65 -1.87 16.24
C ARG A 225 -21.37 -2.86 17.19
N ASN A 226 -21.93 -3.96 16.71
CA ASN A 226 -22.68 -4.93 17.53
C ASN A 226 -22.21 -6.39 17.31
N ARG A 227 -20.94 -6.67 17.51
CA ARG A 227 -20.49 -8.03 17.85
C ARG A 227 -19.29 -7.96 18.78
#